data_a239cf2c7d1a12e11f3a59f63f78e6d6
#
_entry.id   a239cf2c7d1a12e11f3a59f63f78e6d6
#
_cell.length_a   1.000
_cell.length_b   1.000
_cell.length_c   1.000
_cell.angle_alpha   90.00
_cell.angle_beta   90.00
_cell.angle_gamma   90.00
#
_symmetry.space_group_name_H-M   'P 1'
#
loop_
_entity.id
_entity.type
_entity.pdbx_description
1 polymer ?
#
loop_
_entity_poly.entity_id
_entity_poly.type
_entity_poly.pdbx_seq_one_letter_code
_entity_poly.pdbx_strand_id
1 'polypeptide(L)'
;QLKKTYIAFALACNTKYLFMDEPTNGLDIPSKAQFRKAVTKYTREDSVILISTHQVRDLENIIDPIIILDKQDVLLNATIQDISKILFFDYSNEEAECPLYSEKTPGGSIQVSINHEQEESKVNLEALFNTVHQNKELIKKLFIR
;
A
#
# COMPACT_ATOMS: atom_id res chain seq x y z
N GLN A 1 -17.34 1.18 -18.45
CA GLN A 1 -18.03 2.47 -18.19
C GLN A 1 -18.87 2.44 -16.91
N LEU A 2 -19.68 1.40 -16.65
CA LEU A 2 -20.55 1.30 -15.48
C LEU A 2 -19.82 1.49 -14.15
N LYS A 3 -18.66 0.85 -13.96
CA LYS A 3 -17.87 0.97 -12.73
C LYS A 3 -17.40 2.41 -12.45
N LYS A 4 -16.98 3.14 -13.49
CA LYS A 4 -16.62 4.57 -13.34
C LYS A 4 -17.78 5.41 -12.86
N THR A 5 -18.99 5.13 -13.35
CA THR A 5 -20.22 5.80 -12.92
C THR A 5 -20.51 5.51 -11.44
N TYR A 6 -20.38 4.27 -10.99
CA TYR A 6 -20.58 3.93 -9.58
C TYR A 6 -19.57 4.62 -8.67
N ILE A 7 -18.29 4.66 -9.06
CA ILE A 7 -17.26 5.35 -8.28
C ILE A 7 -17.56 6.86 -8.20
N ALA A 8 -17.90 7.48 -9.34
CA ALA A 8 -18.27 8.90 -9.38
C ALA A 8 -19.49 9.20 -8.51
N PHE A 9 -20.52 8.35 -8.56
CA PHE A 9 -21.69 8.46 -7.71
C PHE A 9 -21.34 8.32 -6.23
N ALA A 10 -20.57 7.31 -5.85
CA ALA A 10 -20.15 7.08 -4.47
C ALA A 10 -19.39 8.27 -3.90
N LEU A 11 -18.46 8.86 -4.66
CA LEU A 11 -17.73 10.05 -4.27
C LEU A 11 -18.66 11.29 -4.20
N ALA A 12 -19.62 11.40 -5.13
CA ALA A 12 -20.57 12.51 -5.15
C ALA A 12 -21.56 12.48 -3.97
N CYS A 13 -21.82 11.31 -3.38
CA CYS A 13 -22.63 11.19 -2.16
C CYS A 13 -21.99 11.88 -0.95
N ASN A 14 -20.69 12.16 -1.00
CA ASN A 14 -19.97 12.94 0.00
C ASN A 14 -20.20 12.45 1.45
N THR A 15 -20.19 11.13 1.63
CA THR A 15 -20.43 10.49 2.93
C THR A 15 -19.21 10.61 3.84
N LYS A 16 -19.43 10.59 5.15
CA LYS A 16 -18.33 10.59 6.14
C LYS A 16 -17.52 9.29 6.09
N TYR A 17 -18.16 8.18 5.79
CA TYR A 17 -17.52 6.85 5.65
C TYR A 17 -17.86 6.31 4.27
N LEU A 18 -16.83 5.94 3.52
CA LEU A 18 -16.94 5.33 2.20
C LEU A 18 -16.12 4.04 2.15
N PHE A 19 -16.77 2.93 1.80
CA PHE A 19 -16.13 1.63 1.64
C PHE A 19 -16.13 1.25 0.16
N MET A 20 -14.97 0.93 -0.37
CA MET A 20 -14.81 0.51 -1.76
C MET A 20 -14.04 -0.81 -1.82
N ASP A 21 -14.65 -1.80 -2.46
CA ASP A 21 -14.04 -3.10 -2.72
C ASP A 21 -13.55 -3.18 -4.15
N GLU A 22 -12.23 -3.43 -4.32
CA GLU A 22 -11.55 -3.52 -5.61
C GLU A 22 -11.95 -2.40 -6.61
N PRO A 23 -11.89 -1.10 -6.22
CA PRO A 23 -12.42 -0.04 -7.07
C PRO A 23 -11.68 0.12 -8.39
N THR A 24 -10.40 -0.22 -8.44
CA THR A 24 -9.56 -0.07 -9.66
C THR A 24 -9.54 -1.31 -10.55
N ASN A 25 -10.08 -2.44 -10.07
CA ASN A 25 -10.11 -3.68 -10.85
C ASN A 25 -10.92 -3.50 -12.14
N GLY A 26 -10.32 -3.86 -13.28
CA GLY A 26 -10.93 -3.75 -14.62
C GLY A 26 -10.94 -2.32 -15.19
N LEU A 27 -10.30 -1.34 -14.53
CA LEU A 27 -10.07 -0.03 -15.11
C LEU A 27 -8.80 -0.02 -15.97
N ASP A 28 -8.84 0.73 -17.06
CA ASP A 28 -7.66 1.07 -17.86
C ASP A 28 -6.73 2.06 -17.13
N ILE A 29 -5.47 2.17 -17.57
CA ILE A 29 -4.47 3.03 -16.92
C ILE A 29 -4.93 4.50 -16.78
N PRO A 30 -5.50 5.15 -17.82
CA PRO A 30 -6.02 6.50 -17.68
C PRO A 30 -7.12 6.62 -16.63
N SER A 31 -8.00 5.63 -16.54
CA SER A 31 -9.10 5.62 -15.57
C SER A 31 -8.62 5.40 -14.14
N LYS A 32 -7.59 4.59 -13.92
CA LYS A 32 -6.92 4.46 -12.62
C LYS A 32 -6.31 5.79 -12.17
N ALA A 33 -5.68 6.53 -13.09
CA ALA A 33 -5.17 7.87 -12.80
C ALA A 33 -6.28 8.87 -12.46
N GLN A 34 -7.41 8.82 -13.17
CA GLN A 34 -8.60 9.64 -12.88
C GLN A 34 -9.21 9.28 -11.51
N PHE A 35 -9.28 7.99 -11.18
CA PHE A 35 -9.73 7.52 -9.87
C PHE A 35 -8.89 8.12 -8.73
N ARG A 36 -7.56 8.01 -8.80
CA ARG A 36 -6.67 8.60 -7.78
C ARG A 36 -6.89 10.09 -7.61
N LYS A 37 -6.96 10.83 -8.72
CA LYS A 37 -7.24 12.28 -8.69
C LYS A 37 -8.62 12.59 -8.09
N ALA A 38 -9.63 11.77 -8.40
CA ALA A 38 -10.98 11.99 -7.88
C ALA A 38 -11.03 11.75 -6.36
N VAL A 39 -10.43 10.66 -5.87
CA VAL A 39 -10.35 10.36 -4.44
C VAL A 39 -9.67 11.51 -3.69
N THR A 40 -8.49 11.96 -4.13
CA THR A 40 -7.77 13.03 -3.43
C THR A 40 -8.46 14.39 -3.52
N LYS A 41 -9.19 14.68 -4.61
CA LYS A 41 -9.80 15.99 -4.83
C LYS A 41 -11.16 16.14 -4.19
N TYR A 42 -11.97 15.07 -4.17
CA TYR A 42 -13.40 15.14 -3.79
C TYR A 42 -13.69 14.50 -2.43
N THR A 43 -12.67 13.97 -1.75
CA THR A 43 -12.79 13.51 -0.37
C THR A 43 -12.74 14.68 0.59
N ARG A 44 -13.66 14.70 1.57
CA ARG A 44 -13.63 15.69 2.65
C ARG A 44 -12.51 15.38 3.63
N GLU A 45 -11.98 16.40 4.28
CA GLU A 45 -10.92 16.24 5.31
C GLU A 45 -11.35 15.38 6.50
N ASP A 46 -12.67 15.40 6.83
CA ASP A 46 -13.26 14.62 7.93
C ASP A 46 -13.82 13.25 7.49
N SER A 47 -13.57 12.83 6.26
CA SER A 47 -14.02 11.54 5.73
C SER A 47 -12.99 10.43 5.93
N VAL A 48 -13.52 9.23 6.10
CA VAL A 48 -12.72 7.99 6.10
C VAL A 48 -13.08 7.17 4.87
N ILE A 49 -12.10 6.91 4.01
CA ILE A 49 -12.27 6.00 2.87
C ILE A 49 -11.51 4.72 3.18
N LEU A 50 -12.21 3.60 3.21
CA LEU A 50 -11.60 2.27 3.29
C LEU A 50 -11.64 1.61 1.92
N ILE A 51 -10.48 1.23 1.41
CA ILE A 51 -10.34 0.56 0.12
C ILE A 51 -9.74 -0.82 0.35
N SER A 52 -10.47 -1.87 -0.03
CA SER A 52 -9.90 -3.23 -0.11
C SER A 52 -9.40 -3.48 -1.53
N THR A 53 -8.20 -4.00 -1.67
CA THR A 53 -7.62 -4.37 -2.97
C THR A 53 -6.44 -5.33 -2.84
N HIS A 54 -6.25 -6.14 -3.88
CA HIS A 54 -5.01 -6.88 -4.11
C HIS A 54 -4.10 -6.18 -5.16
N GLN A 55 -4.56 -5.09 -5.76
CA GLN A 55 -3.81 -4.30 -6.76
C GLN A 55 -3.18 -3.07 -6.08
N VAL A 56 -2.25 -3.30 -5.16
CA VAL A 56 -1.68 -2.26 -4.30
C VAL A 56 -0.99 -1.12 -5.05
N ARG A 57 -0.39 -1.42 -6.22
CA ARG A 57 0.25 -0.39 -7.08
C ARG A 57 -0.72 0.71 -7.53
N ASP A 58 -2.00 0.38 -7.69
CA ASP A 58 -3.00 1.35 -8.14
C ASP A 58 -3.29 2.43 -7.11
N LEU A 59 -3.00 2.15 -5.85
CA LEU A 59 -3.28 3.03 -4.72
C LEU A 59 -2.02 3.73 -4.16
N GLU A 60 -0.87 3.49 -4.77
CA GLU A 60 0.38 4.12 -4.34
C GLU A 60 0.24 5.64 -4.24
N ASN A 61 0.72 6.20 -3.14
CA ASN A 61 0.69 7.64 -2.79
C ASN A 61 -0.70 8.23 -2.46
N ILE A 62 -1.76 7.43 -2.31
CA ILE A 62 -3.07 7.95 -1.92
C ILE A 62 -3.67 7.27 -0.68
N ILE A 63 -3.01 6.26 -0.14
CA ILE A 63 -3.47 5.52 1.03
C ILE A 63 -2.52 5.69 2.22
N ASP A 64 -3.11 5.90 3.39
CA ASP A 64 -2.45 5.87 4.69
C ASP A 64 -3.55 5.89 5.79
N PRO A 65 -3.53 5.00 6.78
CA PRO A 65 -2.60 3.88 7.00
C PRO A 65 -2.84 2.67 6.10
N ILE A 66 -1.93 1.69 6.19
CA ILE A 66 -2.02 0.41 5.48
C ILE A 66 -2.36 -0.70 6.47
N ILE A 67 -3.35 -1.52 6.11
CA ILE A 67 -3.72 -2.74 6.83
C ILE A 67 -3.53 -3.92 5.89
N ILE A 68 -2.71 -4.90 6.29
CA ILE A 68 -2.53 -6.16 5.55
C ILE A 68 -3.17 -7.29 6.34
N LEU A 69 -4.09 -7.99 5.66
CA LEU A 69 -4.84 -9.10 6.22
C LEU A 69 -4.43 -10.42 5.56
N ASP A 70 -4.38 -11.48 6.34
CA ASP A 70 -4.29 -12.85 5.83
C ASP A 70 -5.28 -13.73 6.58
N LYS A 71 -6.26 -14.28 5.86
CA LYS A 71 -7.38 -15.07 6.41
C LYS A 71 -8.14 -14.26 7.49
N GLN A 72 -7.93 -14.59 8.77
CA GLN A 72 -8.58 -13.95 9.91
C GLN A 72 -7.62 -13.08 10.74
N ASP A 73 -6.38 -12.98 10.30
CA ASP A 73 -5.31 -12.27 11.02
C ASP A 73 -4.99 -10.92 10.40
N VAL A 74 -4.80 -9.90 11.23
CA VAL A 74 -4.14 -8.66 10.85
C VAL A 74 -2.63 -8.90 10.93
N LEU A 75 -1.94 -8.83 9.80
CA LEU A 75 -0.49 -9.00 9.74
C LEU A 75 0.26 -7.69 9.93
N LEU A 76 -0.32 -6.59 9.45
CA LEU A 76 0.21 -5.24 9.56
C LEU A 76 -0.94 -4.25 9.74
N ASN A 77 -0.75 -3.26 10.60
CA ASN A 77 -1.58 -2.06 10.70
C ASN A 77 -0.68 -0.89 11.08
N ALA A 78 -0.27 -0.10 10.11
CA ALA A 78 0.70 0.96 10.33
C ALA A 78 0.59 2.08 9.28
N THR A 79 1.06 3.28 9.64
CA THR A 79 1.22 4.38 8.70
C THR A 79 2.45 4.15 7.81
N ILE A 80 2.48 4.79 6.65
CA ILE A 80 3.66 4.79 5.76
C ILE A 80 4.91 5.27 6.52
N GLN A 81 4.74 6.28 7.37
CA GLN A 81 5.83 6.80 8.18
C GLN A 81 6.37 5.77 9.19
N ASP A 82 5.50 5.02 9.87
CA ASP A 82 5.94 4.01 10.83
C ASP A 82 6.58 2.82 10.11
N ILE A 83 6.07 2.47 8.93
CA ILE A 83 6.67 1.43 8.09
C ILE A 83 8.10 1.82 7.69
N SER A 84 8.31 3.03 7.18
CA SER A 84 9.64 3.49 6.74
C SER A 84 10.65 3.66 7.87
N LYS A 85 10.20 3.87 9.12
CA LYS A 85 11.10 3.87 10.30
C LYS A 85 11.63 2.49 10.65
N ILE A 86 10.84 1.45 10.40
CA ILE A 86 11.15 0.07 10.82
C ILE A 86 11.74 -0.74 9.66
N LEU A 87 11.27 -0.50 8.43
CA LEU A 87 11.70 -1.19 7.23
C LEU A 87 12.38 -0.21 6.27
N PHE A 88 13.50 -0.64 5.72
CA PHE A 88 14.25 0.06 4.69
C PHE A 88 14.01 -0.60 3.34
N PHE A 89 13.63 0.20 2.34
CA PHE A 89 13.36 -0.24 0.98
C PHE A 89 14.48 0.27 0.08
N ASP A 90 15.26 -0.64 -0.46
CA ASP A 90 16.37 -0.32 -1.35
C ASP A 90 16.12 -0.82 -2.77
N TYR A 91 16.64 -0.07 -3.73
CA TYR A 91 16.61 -0.43 -5.13
C TYR A 91 18.04 -0.30 -5.69
N SER A 92 18.80 -1.35 -5.62
CA SER A 92 20.22 -1.36 -5.99
C SER A 92 20.63 -2.64 -6.71
N ASN A 93 21.86 -2.63 -7.26
CA ASN A 93 22.50 -3.81 -7.83
C ASN A 93 23.30 -4.63 -6.78
N GLU A 94 23.48 -4.07 -5.60
CA GLU A 94 24.19 -4.72 -4.50
C GLU A 94 23.21 -5.52 -3.65
N GLU A 95 23.53 -6.76 -3.32
CA GLU A 95 22.68 -7.58 -2.46
C GLU A 95 22.98 -7.25 -1.00
N ALA A 96 21.93 -6.91 -0.23
CA ALA A 96 22.04 -6.74 1.21
C ALA A 96 22.41 -8.08 1.89
N GLU A 97 23.13 -8.03 3.01
CA GLU A 97 23.64 -9.25 3.67
C GLU A 97 22.53 -10.20 4.16
N CYS A 98 21.36 -9.71 4.53
CA CYS A 98 20.23 -10.55 4.97
C CYS A 98 18.90 -9.81 4.76
N PRO A 99 18.41 -9.65 3.53
CA PRO A 99 17.15 -8.97 3.30
C PRO A 99 15.98 -9.85 3.78
N LEU A 100 14.94 -9.20 4.31
CA LEU A 100 13.65 -9.85 4.62
C LEU A 100 12.93 -10.26 3.33
N TYR A 101 13.16 -9.51 2.26
CA TYR A 101 12.64 -9.76 0.92
C TYR A 101 13.60 -9.24 -0.12
N SER A 102 13.77 -9.98 -1.22
CA SER A 102 14.52 -9.53 -2.39
C SER A 102 13.88 -10.06 -3.66
N GLU A 103 13.74 -9.18 -4.66
CA GLU A 103 13.21 -9.51 -5.99
C GLU A 103 14.10 -8.91 -7.07
N LYS A 104 14.58 -9.75 -7.99
CA LYS A 104 15.38 -9.30 -9.14
C LYS A 104 14.48 -8.67 -10.19
N THR A 105 14.87 -7.49 -10.67
CA THR A 105 14.22 -6.76 -11.75
C THR A 105 15.24 -6.48 -12.87
N PRO A 106 14.80 -6.13 -14.08
CA PRO A 106 15.73 -5.84 -15.18
C PRO A 106 16.74 -4.71 -14.91
N GLY A 107 16.43 -3.82 -13.93
CA GLY A 107 17.28 -2.67 -13.59
C GLY A 107 17.98 -2.79 -12.23
N GLY A 108 17.98 -3.95 -11.61
CA GLY A 108 18.54 -4.16 -10.26
C GLY A 108 17.69 -5.07 -9.42
N SER A 109 17.81 -5.00 -8.11
CA SER A 109 16.95 -5.72 -7.17
C SER A 109 16.20 -4.76 -6.25
N ILE A 110 14.93 -5.08 -5.98
CA ILE A 110 14.18 -4.46 -4.89
C ILE A 110 14.44 -5.31 -3.66
N GLN A 111 14.87 -4.68 -2.57
CA GLN A 111 15.17 -5.34 -1.32
C GLN A 111 14.48 -4.64 -0.16
N VAL A 112 14.08 -5.41 0.84
CA VAL A 112 13.51 -4.88 2.08
C VAL A 112 14.28 -5.46 3.24
N SER A 113 14.80 -4.62 4.12
CA SER A 113 15.54 -4.99 5.33
C SER A 113 15.01 -4.24 6.55
N ILE A 114 15.50 -4.58 7.73
CA ILE A 114 15.25 -3.80 8.94
C ILE A 114 16.02 -2.47 8.84
N ASN A 115 15.36 -1.37 9.12
CA ASN A 115 15.96 -0.03 9.09
C ASN A 115 16.72 0.25 10.40
N HIS A 116 17.96 -0.22 10.50
CA HIS A 116 18.81 -0.02 11.67
C HIS A 116 19.38 1.42 11.74
N GLU A 117 19.66 2.01 10.59
CA GLU A 117 20.34 3.30 10.49
C GLU A 117 19.38 4.48 10.43
N GLN A 118 18.07 4.21 10.45
CA GLN A 118 16.99 5.20 10.33
C GLN A 118 17.11 6.04 9.05
N GLU A 119 17.54 5.41 7.98
CA GLU A 119 17.59 6.04 6.67
C GLU A 119 16.19 6.25 6.07
N GLU A 120 16.06 7.31 5.29
CA GLU A 120 14.83 7.57 4.56
C GLU A 120 14.74 6.69 3.32
N SER A 121 13.65 5.96 3.19
CA SER A 121 13.35 5.19 1.99
C SER A 121 11.88 5.31 1.60
N LYS A 122 11.61 5.24 0.30
CA LYS A 122 10.24 5.24 -0.20
C LYS A 122 9.65 3.84 -0.07
N VAL A 123 8.54 3.71 0.67
CA VAL A 123 7.82 2.43 0.81
C VAL A 123 7.32 1.97 -0.56
N ASN A 124 7.73 0.78 -0.98
CA ASN A 124 7.17 0.08 -2.12
C ASN A 124 6.09 -0.89 -1.62
N LEU A 125 4.84 -0.64 -1.99
CA LEU A 125 3.70 -1.40 -1.45
C LEU A 125 3.70 -2.87 -1.84
N GLU A 126 4.20 -3.21 -3.02
CA GLU A 126 4.27 -4.60 -3.48
C GLU A 126 5.38 -5.36 -2.73
N ALA A 127 6.56 -4.75 -2.61
CA ALA A 127 7.65 -5.31 -1.81
C ALA A 127 7.23 -5.43 -0.33
N LEU A 128 6.53 -4.44 0.23
CA LEU A 128 5.95 -4.51 1.58
C LEU A 128 5.02 -5.71 1.72
N PHE A 129 4.06 -5.86 0.80
CA PHE A 129 3.10 -6.97 0.82
C PHE A 129 3.81 -8.32 0.83
N ASN A 130 4.77 -8.51 -0.07
CA ASN A 130 5.55 -9.74 -0.17
C ASN A 130 6.40 -9.98 1.10
N THR A 131 7.05 -8.95 1.63
CA THR A 131 7.81 -9.01 2.89
C THR A 131 6.93 -9.48 4.05
N VAL A 132 5.75 -8.88 4.20
CA VAL A 132 4.80 -9.23 5.27
C VAL A 132 4.35 -10.68 5.16
N HIS A 133 4.03 -11.15 3.95
CA HIS A 133 3.58 -12.53 3.74
C HIS A 133 4.68 -13.58 3.98
N GLN A 134 5.95 -13.24 3.65
CA GLN A 134 7.09 -14.15 3.88
C GLN A 134 7.55 -14.15 5.33
N ASN A 135 7.32 -13.07 6.09
CA ASN A 135 7.86 -12.87 7.45
C ASN A 135 6.77 -12.57 8.48
N LYS A 136 5.61 -13.26 8.42
CA LYS A 136 4.40 -12.95 9.20
C LYS A 136 4.67 -12.75 10.70
N GLU A 137 5.35 -13.70 11.34
CA GLU A 137 5.60 -13.66 12.78
C GLU A 137 6.53 -12.50 13.19
N LEU A 138 7.53 -12.22 12.39
CA LEU A 138 8.44 -11.10 12.63
C LEU A 138 7.71 -9.77 12.48
N ILE A 139 6.96 -9.59 11.40
CA ILE A 139 6.21 -8.37 11.12
C ILE A 139 5.16 -8.11 12.20
N LYS A 140 4.41 -9.14 12.62
CA LYS A 140 3.48 -9.01 13.76
C LYS A 140 4.18 -8.49 15.01
N LYS A 141 5.34 -9.02 15.36
CA LYS A 141 6.12 -8.54 16.53
C LYS A 141 6.60 -7.11 16.41
N LEU A 142 6.89 -6.65 15.20
CA LEU A 142 7.39 -5.30 14.95
C LEU A 142 6.29 -4.24 14.95
N PHE A 143 5.09 -4.56 14.45
CA PHE A 143 4.03 -3.58 14.18
C PHE A 143 2.76 -3.77 15.00
N ILE A 144 2.49 -4.96 15.52
CA ILE A 144 1.29 -5.24 16.33
C ILE A 144 1.72 -5.46 17.78
N ARG A 145 1.39 -4.50 18.62
CA ARG A 145 1.62 -4.57 20.07
C ARG A 145 0.37 -5.03 20.79
#